data_51221e5638c1be7a8dad0e3c2ed8ce5a
#
_entry.id   51221e5638c1be7a8dad0e3c2ed8ce5a
#
_cell.length_a   1.000
_cell.length_b   1.000
_cell.length_c   1.000
_cell.angle_alpha   90.00
_cell.angle_beta   90.00
_cell.angle_gamma   90.00
#
_symmetry.space_group_name_H-M   'P 1'
#
loop_
_entity.id
_entity.type
_entity.pdbx_description
1 polymer ?
#
loop_
_entity_poly.entity_id
_entity_poly.type
_entity_poly.pdbx_seq_one_letter_code
_entity_poly.pdbx_strand_id
1 'polypeptide(L)'
;NGHVFSFGNMSGMDSVPKPRGIEFLPYVMGKYRQEPRIDGSPYQKGHSWGGNVGLDAKFALSDYTLDMTINPDYGQVELDPSVMNLTAYETFYDEKRPFFLEGKHILDFANGSDMMFYTRRIGASPSYTPRGIDNVGSYAETKENVPIIGALKLTGTNKRGLTIGVIESVTARSSSKVTRNGVEDVEVVEPLTNYTVARVQKNWKGNTLLGGMVTSVNRALDQPYLEDFMVRNAFTAGIDFTQYFKNRLYYIDVKGMLSSLHGSAGAITALQNSVAHYYQRASSADYLGVDPTRRSLTGTGGYVKVGRKGNAKWNFSETFTWSSPGFDLNDMGYMKETDYLMNETEIMYPISGRYSGTTPLPCPKRICGITAVLLLATTLLCVGKV
;
A
#
# COMPACT_ATOMS: atom_id res chain seq x y z
N ASN A 1 -8.29 -0.61 22.85
CA ASN A 1 -9.44 0.17 23.32
C ASN A 1 -9.17 1.64 22.99
N GLY A 2 -9.60 2.07 21.79
CA GLY A 2 -9.40 3.44 21.35
C GLY A 2 -10.22 4.43 22.18
N HIS A 3 -9.75 5.67 22.26
CA HIS A 3 -10.40 6.81 22.92
C HIS A 3 -11.85 7.06 22.47
N VAL A 4 -12.26 6.53 21.33
CA VAL A 4 -13.63 6.61 20.75
C VAL A 4 -14.70 6.05 21.69
N PHE A 5 -14.37 5.10 22.58
CA PHE A 5 -15.32 4.55 23.54
C PHE A 5 -15.76 5.57 24.61
N SER A 6 -15.01 6.65 24.77
CA SER A 6 -15.27 7.72 25.74
C SER A 6 -15.97 8.93 25.12
N PHE A 7 -16.27 8.91 23.83
CA PHE A 7 -16.93 10.02 23.15
C PHE A 7 -18.43 9.98 23.45
N GLY A 8 -18.99 11.14 23.75
CA GLY A 8 -20.43 11.32 23.93
C GLY A 8 -21.17 11.12 22.61
N ASN A 9 -22.44 10.74 22.68
CA ASN A 9 -23.32 10.72 21.52
C ASN A 9 -23.73 12.13 21.15
N MET A 10 -23.51 12.51 19.91
CA MET A 10 -24.01 13.77 19.34
C MET A 10 -25.42 13.49 18.77
N SER A 11 -26.42 14.22 19.25
CA SER A 11 -27.80 14.15 18.78
C SER A 11 -28.22 15.51 18.15
N GLY A 12 -29.25 15.51 17.34
CA GLY A 12 -29.77 16.71 16.71
C GLY A 12 -29.23 17.02 15.32
N MET A 13 -28.47 16.11 14.73
CA MET A 13 -27.93 16.25 13.36
C MET A 13 -28.81 15.65 12.26
N ASP A 14 -29.97 15.12 12.61
CA ASP A 14 -30.88 14.44 11.67
C ASP A 14 -31.45 15.35 10.59
N SER A 15 -31.44 16.67 10.81
CA SER A 15 -31.94 17.70 9.89
C SER A 15 -30.85 18.40 9.06
N VAL A 16 -29.59 17.99 9.21
CA VAL A 16 -28.51 18.56 8.38
C VAL A 16 -28.67 18.08 6.93
N PRO A 17 -28.96 18.99 5.98
CA PRO A 17 -29.10 18.58 4.58
C PRO A 17 -27.78 18.00 4.09
N LYS A 18 -27.86 16.89 3.37
CA LYS A 18 -26.67 16.30 2.72
C LYS A 18 -26.12 17.34 1.73
N PRO A 19 -24.81 17.61 1.75
CA PRO A 19 -24.22 18.49 0.77
C PRO A 19 -24.48 17.91 -0.63
N ARG A 20 -25.15 18.70 -1.47
CA ARG A 20 -25.24 18.51 -2.91
C ARG A 20 -24.40 19.62 -3.48
N GLY A 21 -23.16 19.33 -3.79
CA GLY A 21 -22.25 20.34 -4.30
C GLY A 21 -21.37 19.78 -5.37
N ILE A 22 -21.01 20.65 -6.27
CA ILE A 22 -19.94 20.45 -7.23
C ILE A 22 -18.92 21.51 -6.87
N GLU A 23 -17.69 21.06 -6.62
CA GLU A 23 -16.56 21.93 -6.33
C GLU A 23 -15.54 21.78 -7.46
N PHE A 24 -15.02 22.90 -7.94
CA PHE A 24 -13.91 22.94 -8.90
C PHE A 24 -12.79 23.77 -8.31
N LEU A 25 -11.60 23.20 -8.27
CA LEU A 25 -10.41 23.85 -7.74
C LEU A 25 -9.29 23.85 -8.80
N PRO A 26 -9.31 24.79 -9.76
CA PRO A 26 -8.18 24.98 -10.66
C PRO A 26 -7.01 25.61 -9.89
N TYR A 27 -5.79 25.20 -10.22
CA TYR A 27 -4.59 25.77 -9.63
C TYR A 27 -3.45 25.90 -10.63
N VAL A 28 -2.57 26.85 -10.32
CA VAL A 28 -1.30 27.07 -11.03
C VAL A 28 -0.21 27.11 -9.98
N MET A 29 0.88 26.40 -10.20
CA MET A 29 2.03 26.35 -9.30
C MET A 29 3.32 26.72 -10.03
N GLY A 30 4.16 27.53 -9.38
CA GLY A 30 5.54 27.77 -9.75
C GLY A 30 6.46 27.07 -8.78
N LYS A 31 7.51 26.42 -9.29
CA LYS A 31 8.51 25.68 -8.49
C LYS A 31 9.90 26.22 -8.79
N TYR A 32 10.62 26.54 -7.74
CA TYR A 32 12.05 26.80 -7.81
C TYR A 32 12.78 25.76 -6.98
N ARG A 33 13.82 25.12 -7.56
CA ARG A 33 14.64 24.14 -6.87
C ARG A 33 16.09 24.59 -6.90
N GLN A 34 16.75 24.40 -5.77
CA GLN A 34 18.20 24.51 -5.65
C GLN A 34 18.75 23.15 -5.24
N GLU A 35 19.73 22.67 -5.99
CA GLU A 35 20.36 21.36 -5.80
C GLU A 35 21.89 21.47 -5.98
N PRO A 36 22.67 20.51 -5.46
CA PRO A 36 24.10 20.49 -5.69
C PRO A 36 24.40 20.46 -7.20
N ARG A 37 25.30 21.34 -7.65
CA ARG A 37 25.77 21.34 -9.03
C ARG A 37 26.72 20.16 -9.26
N ILE A 38 26.56 19.47 -10.39
CA ILE A 38 27.54 18.49 -10.89
C ILE A 38 28.30 19.14 -12.04
N ASP A 39 29.62 19.30 -11.86
CA ASP A 39 30.47 19.91 -12.88
C ASP A 39 30.49 19.05 -14.14
N GLY A 40 30.29 19.71 -15.29
CA GLY A 40 30.18 19.05 -16.60
C GLY A 40 28.76 18.53 -16.91
N SER A 41 27.85 18.44 -15.96
CA SER A 41 26.50 18.01 -16.24
C SER A 41 25.66 19.08 -16.93
N PRO A 42 25.02 18.79 -18.06
CA PRO A 42 24.13 19.73 -18.73
C PRO A 42 22.78 19.83 -17.97
N TYR A 43 22.44 18.89 -17.08
CA TYR A 43 21.14 18.74 -16.44
C TYR A 43 21.13 19.30 -15.01
N GLN A 44 22.21 19.13 -14.23
CA GLN A 44 22.31 19.57 -12.83
C GLN A 44 23.13 20.85 -12.70
N LYS A 45 22.50 21.96 -13.03
CA LYS A 45 23.14 23.31 -13.08
C LYS A 45 23.14 24.05 -11.74
N GLY A 46 22.65 23.40 -10.68
CA GLY A 46 22.53 23.97 -9.32
C GLY A 46 21.17 24.63 -9.04
N HIS A 47 20.38 24.94 -10.05
CA HIS A 47 19.03 25.47 -9.88
C HIS A 47 18.15 25.12 -11.08
N SER A 48 16.88 24.98 -10.83
CA SER A 48 15.87 24.75 -11.86
C SER A 48 14.56 25.46 -11.55
N TRP A 49 13.85 25.85 -12.60
CA TRP A 49 12.50 26.41 -12.53
C TRP A 49 11.52 25.44 -13.17
N GLY A 50 10.36 25.29 -12.58
CA GLY A 50 9.27 24.49 -13.11
C GLY A 50 7.93 25.15 -12.83
N GLY A 51 6.90 24.71 -13.51
CA GLY A 51 5.53 25.14 -13.27
C GLY A 51 4.56 24.01 -13.59
N ASN A 52 3.43 24.03 -12.95
CA ASN A 52 2.36 23.06 -13.16
C ASN A 52 0.99 23.76 -13.16
N VAL A 53 0.06 23.21 -13.93
CA VAL A 53 -1.34 23.63 -13.97
C VAL A 53 -2.19 22.38 -13.81
N GLY A 54 -3.15 22.42 -12.91
CA GLY A 54 -4.03 21.29 -12.65
C GLY A 54 -5.45 21.70 -12.28
N LEU A 55 -6.29 20.71 -12.15
CA LEU A 55 -7.70 20.88 -11.79
C LEU A 55 -8.14 19.74 -10.89
N ASP A 56 -8.66 20.07 -9.73
CA ASP A 56 -9.40 19.13 -8.90
C ASP A 56 -10.90 19.43 -8.99
N ALA A 57 -11.71 18.38 -8.99
CA ALA A 57 -13.16 18.50 -8.96
C ALA A 57 -13.76 17.47 -8.01
N LYS A 58 -14.79 17.89 -7.27
CA LYS A 58 -15.48 17.04 -6.30
C LYS A 58 -16.99 17.12 -6.53
N PHE A 59 -17.61 15.96 -6.61
CA PHE A 59 -19.04 15.79 -6.85
C PHE A 59 -19.65 15.00 -5.69
N ALA A 60 -20.53 15.62 -4.93
CA ALA A 60 -21.28 14.97 -3.87
C ALA A 60 -22.50 14.22 -4.44
N LEU A 61 -22.47 12.91 -4.47
CA LEU A 61 -23.48 12.01 -5.03
C LEU A 61 -24.29 11.32 -3.91
N SER A 62 -25.00 12.06 -3.10
CA SER A 62 -25.79 11.56 -1.97
C SER A 62 -24.93 10.84 -0.91
N ASP A 63 -24.81 9.50 -0.97
CA ASP A 63 -24.06 8.69 -0.03
C ASP A 63 -22.62 8.41 -0.52
N TYR A 64 -22.29 8.88 -1.71
CA TYR A 64 -20.99 8.69 -2.35
C TYR A 64 -20.39 10.02 -2.76
N THR A 65 -19.09 10.07 -2.86
CA THR A 65 -18.33 11.20 -3.38
C THR A 65 -17.49 10.74 -4.55
N LEU A 66 -17.55 11.48 -5.66
CA LEU A 66 -16.67 11.33 -6.80
C LEU A 66 -15.66 12.48 -6.77
N ASP A 67 -14.40 12.15 -6.58
CA ASP A 67 -13.27 13.07 -6.70
C ASP A 67 -12.57 12.83 -8.03
N MET A 68 -12.18 13.90 -8.71
CA MET A 68 -11.42 13.87 -9.95
C MET A 68 -10.22 14.80 -9.80
N THR A 69 -9.09 14.40 -10.32
CA THR A 69 -7.91 15.25 -10.44
C THR A 69 -7.29 15.11 -11.82
N ILE A 70 -6.83 16.22 -12.39
CA ILE A 70 -6.13 16.27 -13.66
C ILE A 70 -4.81 16.99 -13.43
N ASN A 71 -3.71 16.34 -13.79
CA ASN A 71 -2.35 16.82 -13.64
C ASN A 71 -2.06 17.34 -12.22
N PRO A 72 -2.32 16.53 -11.16
CA PRO A 72 -2.14 16.96 -9.79
C PRO A 72 -0.68 17.32 -9.50
N ASP A 73 -0.48 18.38 -8.75
CA ASP A 73 0.82 18.72 -8.19
C ASP A 73 0.78 18.56 -6.68
N TYR A 74 1.74 17.84 -6.16
CA TYR A 74 1.88 17.56 -4.74
C TYR A 74 3.06 18.33 -4.10
N GLY A 75 3.50 19.42 -4.72
CA GLY A 75 4.59 20.26 -4.22
C GLY A 75 4.32 20.92 -2.87
N GLN A 76 3.07 20.99 -2.43
CA GLN A 76 2.67 21.49 -1.11
C GLN A 76 2.63 20.39 -0.03
N VAL A 77 2.83 19.14 -0.43
CA VAL A 77 2.81 18.02 0.50
C VAL A 77 4.11 18.00 1.30
N GLU A 78 3.99 17.76 2.59
CA GLU A 78 5.13 17.61 3.50
C GLU A 78 6.09 16.53 3.00
N LEU A 79 7.38 16.82 2.99
CA LEU A 79 8.42 15.88 2.59
C LEU A 79 8.45 14.65 3.49
N ASP A 80 8.79 13.52 2.92
CA ASP A 80 9.03 12.31 3.69
C ASP A 80 10.30 12.46 4.53
N PRO A 81 10.34 11.92 5.76
CA PRO A 81 11.53 11.97 6.58
C PRO A 81 12.68 11.23 5.90
N SER A 82 13.88 11.80 5.98
CA SER A 82 15.09 11.10 5.52
C SER A 82 15.36 9.92 6.45
N VAL A 83 15.27 8.70 5.91
CA VAL A 83 15.53 7.46 6.66
C VAL A 83 16.68 6.71 6.03
N MET A 84 17.67 6.35 6.85
CA MET A 84 18.70 5.41 6.41
C MET A 84 18.12 3.99 6.43
N ASN A 85 17.81 3.45 5.27
CA ASN A 85 17.31 2.08 5.16
C ASN A 85 18.48 1.09 5.21
N LEU A 86 18.61 0.38 6.32
CA LEU A 86 19.60 -0.69 6.52
C LEU A 86 19.06 -2.07 6.21
N THR A 87 17.81 -2.16 5.72
CA THR A 87 17.18 -3.42 5.33
C THR A 87 17.23 -3.61 3.81
N ALA A 88 17.03 -4.82 3.36
CA ALA A 88 16.88 -5.13 1.94
C ALA A 88 15.49 -4.81 1.37
N TYR A 89 14.55 -4.40 2.24
CA TYR A 89 13.16 -4.12 1.87
C TYR A 89 12.94 -2.65 1.60
N GLU A 90 11.93 -2.34 0.78
CA GLU A 90 11.49 -0.98 0.52
C GLU A 90 11.01 -0.29 1.80
N THR A 91 11.37 0.99 1.97
CA THR A 91 10.86 1.80 3.08
C THR A 91 9.41 2.15 2.85
N PHE A 92 8.57 1.88 3.83
CA PHE A 92 7.17 2.27 3.82
C PHE A 92 7.01 3.72 4.27
N TYR A 93 6.28 4.52 3.49
CA TYR A 93 5.91 5.89 3.84
C TYR A 93 4.39 6.05 3.85
N ASP A 94 3.88 6.76 4.84
CA ASP A 94 2.47 7.10 4.88
C ASP A 94 2.06 8.03 3.72
N GLU A 95 0.82 7.89 3.27
CA GLU A 95 0.25 8.78 2.25
C GLU A 95 0.01 10.17 2.85
N LYS A 96 0.41 11.20 2.13
CA LYS A 96 0.25 12.61 2.51
C LYS A 96 -0.53 13.43 1.48
N ARG A 97 -0.74 12.89 0.27
CA ARG A 97 -1.45 13.57 -0.82
C ARG A 97 -2.95 13.59 -0.54
N PRO A 98 -3.61 14.78 -0.50
CA PRO A 98 -5.02 14.92 -0.11
C PRO A 98 -5.97 14.03 -0.89
N PHE A 99 -5.81 13.93 -2.22
CA PHE A 99 -6.63 13.10 -3.08
C PHE A 99 -6.66 11.63 -2.63
N PHE A 100 -5.54 11.06 -2.20
CA PHE A 100 -5.45 9.67 -1.76
C PHE A 100 -5.76 9.46 -0.28
N LEU A 101 -5.67 10.51 0.54
CA LEU A 101 -5.98 10.43 1.98
C LEU A 101 -7.49 10.31 2.23
N GLU A 102 -8.28 11.10 1.49
CA GLU A 102 -9.72 11.11 1.68
C GLU A 102 -10.33 9.76 1.27
N GLY A 103 -11.06 9.13 2.18
CA GLY A 103 -11.66 7.80 1.95
C GLY A 103 -10.67 6.63 1.95
N LYS A 104 -9.39 6.82 2.32
CA LYS A 104 -8.36 5.78 2.33
C LYS A 104 -8.81 4.51 3.05
N HIS A 105 -9.50 4.65 4.20
CA HIS A 105 -9.99 3.52 4.99
C HIS A 105 -10.97 2.61 4.23
N ILE A 106 -11.66 3.12 3.20
CA ILE A 106 -12.55 2.33 2.35
C ILE A 106 -11.76 1.36 1.46
N LEU A 107 -10.56 1.75 1.05
CA LEU A 107 -9.69 0.99 0.16
C LEU A 107 -8.59 0.21 0.90
N ASP A 108 -8.66 0.19 2.23
CA ASP A 108 -7.69 -0.55 3.05
C ASP A 108 -8.00 -2.05 3.02
N PHE A 109 -7.06 -2.84 2.48
CA PHE A 109 -7.08 -4.29 2.46
C PHE A 109 -5.69 -4.81 2.83
N ALA A 110 -5.46 -4.99 4.12
CA ALA A 110 -4.16 -5.39 4.66
C ALA A 110 -4.21 -6.77 5.32
N ASN A 111 -3.08 -7.48 5.27
CA ASN A 111 -2.77 -8.69 6.00
C ASN A 111 -1.43 -8.49 6.74
N GLY A 112 -1.50 -8.13 8.02
CA GLY A 112 -0.32 -7.71 8.76
C GLY A 112 0.31 -6.46 8.14
N SER A 113 1.57 -6.55 7.72
CA SER A 113 2.28 -5.47 7.02
C SER A 113 2.00 -5.43 5.52
N ASP A 114 1.45 -6.50 4.96
CA ASP A 114 1.19 -6.62 3.53
C ASP A 114 -0.15 -5.98 3.18
N MET A 115 -0.21 -5.24 2.09
CA MET A 115 -1.42 -4.56 1.65
C MET A 115 -1.58 -4.63 0.13
N MET A 116 -2.82 -4.85 -0.32
CA MET A 116 -3.14 -4.93 -1.75
C MET A 116 -3.08 -3.57 -2.45
N PHE A 117 -3.24 -2.48 -1.72
CA PHE A 117 -3.20 -1.13 -2.26
C PHE A 117 -2.29 -0.21 -1.45
N TYR A 118 -1.24 0.25 -2.08
CA TYR A 118 -0.31 1.25 -1.54
C TYR A 118 -0.32 2.46 -2.48
N THR A 119 -0.99 3.50 -2.07
CA THR A 119 -1.26 4.71 -2.88
C THR A 119 -0.01 5.34 -3.48
N ARG A 120 1.15 5.21 -2.78
CA ARG A 120 2.45 5.73 -3.21
C ARG A 120 3.00 5.07 -4.48
N ARG A 121 2.45 3.95 -4.96
CA ARG A 121 2.80 3.37 -6.26
C ARG A 121 2.38 4.28 -7.41
N ILE A 122 1.25 4.99 -7.27
CA ILE A 122 0.74 5.91 -8.28
C ILE A 122 1.54 7.21 -8.24
N GLY A 123 2.27 7.52 -9.31
CA GLY A 123 3.11 8.71 -9.40
C GLY A 123 4.39 8.66 -8.58
N ALA A 124 4.90 7.46 -8.28
CA ALA A 124 6.20 7.23 -7.64
C ALA A 124 7.36 7.78 -8.50
N SER A 125 8.56 7.71 -7.97
CA SER A 125 9.78 7.91 -8.77
C SER A 125 9.86 6.85 -9.88
N PRO A 126 10.47 7.19 -11.06
CA PRO A 126 10.61 6.21 -12.13
C PRO A 126 11.32 4.94 -11.66
N SER A 127 10.82 3.81 -12.12
CA SER A 127 11.34 2.49 -11.73
C SER A 127 12.67 2.16 -12.41
N TYR A 128 12.87 2.68 -13.63
CA TYR A 128 14.11 2.46 -14.39
C TYR A 128 15.05 3.66 -14.27
N THR A 129 16.33 3.38 -14.01
CA THR A 129 17.41 4.38 -14.03
C THR A 129 18.34 4.10 -15.21
N PRO A 130 18.66 5.11 -16.03
CA PRO A 130 19.60 4.96 -17.14
C PRO A 130 20.94 4.36 -16.70
N ARG A 131 21.41 3.36 -17.42
CA ARG A 131 22.64 2.64 -17.09
C ARG A 131 23.88 3.36 -17.63
N GLY A 132 25.03 3.11 -16.99
CA GLY A 132 26.34 3.65 -17.45
C GLY A 132 26.48 5.15 -17.22
N ILE A 133 25.84 5.68 -16.17
CA ILE A 133 25.99 7.06 -15.70
C ILE A 133 27.05 7.11 -14.61
N ASP A 134 28.15 7.82 -14.85
CA ASP A 134 29.29 7.94 -13.92
C ASP A 134 29.48 9.36 -13.35
N ASN A 135 28.70 10.34 -13.86
CA ASN A 135 28.79 11.76 -13.49
C ASN A 135 30.17 12.42 -13.80
N VAL A 136 30.95 11.82 -14.68
CA VAL A 136 32.26 12.35 -15.13
C VAL A 136 32.26 12.56 -16.65
N GLY A 137 31.85 11.57 -17.43
CA GLY A 137 31.71 11.62 -18.88
C GLY A 137 30.31 11.29 -19.37
N SER A 138 29.48 10.80 -18.47
CA SER A 138 28.07 10.48 -18.72
C SER A 138 27.14 11.03 -17.63
N TYR A 139 26.04 11.62 -18.05
CA TYR A 139 25.09 12.32 -17.17
C TYR A 139 23.66 11.95 -17.56
N ALA A 140 22.76 11.92 -16.56
CA ALA A 140 21.33 11.74 -16.78
C ALA A 140 20.53 12.81 -16.03
N GLU A 141 19.41 13.21 -16.63
CA GLU A 141 18.40 14.02 -15.95
C GLU A 141 17.66 13.16 -14.92
N THR A 142 17.66 13.58 -13.68
CA THR A 142 16.93 12.87 -12.61
C THR A 142 15.49 13.33 -12.57
N LYS A 143 14.56 12.38 -12.66
CA LYS A 143 13.11 12.61 -12.46
C LYS A 143 12.73 12.16 -11.05
N GLU A 144 12.10 13.03 -10.28
CA GLU A 144 11.68 12.70 -8.91
C GLU A 144 10.43 11.85 -8.88
N ASN A 145 9.44 12.22 -9.68
CA ASN A 145 8.13 11.58 -9.71
C ASN A 145 7.64 11.46 -11.16
N VAL A 146 6.82 10.46 -11.39
CA VAL A 146 6.08 10.26 -12.64
C VAL A 146 4.80 11.10 -12.59
N PRO A 147 4.54 12.00 -13.56
CA PRO A 147 3.33 12.80 -13.56
C PRO A 147 2.08 11.94 -13.67
N ILE A 148 1.07 12.23 -12.86
CA ILE A 148 -0.26 11.66 -12.99
C ILE A 148 -1.02 12.50 -14.01
N ILE A 149 -1.45 11.91 -15.13
CA ILE A 149 -2.27 12.61 -16.13
C ILE A 149 -3.62 12.96 -15.54
N GLY A 150 -4.23 11.98 -14.87
CA GLY A 150 -5.50 12.15 -14.20
C GLY A 150 -5.84 10.96 -13.33
N ALA A 151 -6.71 11.20 -12.35
CA ALA A 151 -7.28 10.17 -11.52
C ALA A 151 -8.74 10.47 -11.17
N LEU A 152 -9.51 9.41 -11.02
CA LEU A 152 -10.89 9.41 -10.56
C LEU A 152 -10.99 8.54 -9.31
N LYS A 153 -11.74 9.00 -8.31
CA LYS A 153 -11.96 8.25 -7.07
C LYS A 153 -13.43 8.35 -6.67
N LEU A 154 -14.11 7.23 -6.62
CA LEU A 154 -15.47 7.10 -6.09
C LEU A 154 -15.41 6.40 -4.74
N THR A 155 -15.89 7.05 -3.68
CA THR A 155 -15.95 6.46 -2.33
C THR A 155 -17.25 6.79 -1.63
N GLY A 156 -17.72 5.89 -0.78
CA GLY A 156 -18.88 6.14 0.06
C GLY A 156 -19.46 4.90 0.69
N THR A 157 -20.38 5.13 1.63
CA THR A 157 -21.13 4.08 2.32
C THR A 157 -22.58 4.48 2.42
N ASN A 158 -23.48 3.64 1.91
CA ASN A 158 -24.90 3.92 1.98
C ASN A 158 -25.52 3.49 3.33
N LYS A 159 -26.73 3.96 3.59
CA LYS A 159 -27.49 3.65 4.82
C LYS A 159 -27.74 2.15 5.03
N ARG A 160 -27.64 1.33 3.98
CA ARG A 160 -27.80 -0.12 4.07
C ARG A 160 -26.49 -0.84 4.41
N GLY A 161 -25.39 -0.11 4.68
CA GLY A 161 -24.08 -0.65 5.03
C GLY A 161 -23.31 -1.20 3.83
N LEU A 162 -23.62 -0.78 2.60
CA LEU A 162 -22.82 -1.07 1.42
C LEU A 162 -21.79 0.04 1.23
N THR A 163 -20.53 -0.31 1.28
CA THR A 163 -19.37 0.55 1.04
C THR A 163 -18.77 0.23 -0.32
N ILE A 164 -18.48 1.26 -1.10
CA ILE A 164 -17.84 1.16 -2.41
C ILE A 164 -16.65 2.10 -2.44
N GLY A 165 -15.53 1.64 -2.92
CA GLY A 165 -14.34 2.41 -3.23
C GLY A 165 -13.78 2.01 -4.58
N VAL A 166 -13.60 2.97 -5.49
CA VAL A 166 -12.98 2.75 -6.80
C VAL A 166 -11.98 3.86 -7.04
N ILE A 167 -10.78 3.51 -7.49
CA ILE A 167 -9.79 4.46 -8.02
C ILE A 167 -9.40 3.99 -9.42
N GLU A 168 -9.37 4.93 -10.34
CA GLU A 168 -8.81 4.80 -11.67
C GLU A 168 -7.79 5.91 -11.87
N SER A 169 -6.55 5.58 -12.25
CA SER A 169 -5.49 6.58 -12.43
C SER A 169 -4.58 6.22 -13.61
N VAL A 170 -4.14 7.23 -14.31
CA VAL A 170 -3.20 7.09 -15.42
C VAL A 170 -1.99 7.99 -15.16
N THR A 171 -0.80 7.40 -15.21
CA THR A 171 0.46 8.12 -15.14
C THR A 171 1.10 8.26 -16.51
N ALA A 172 1.79 9.37 -16.72
CA ALA A 172 2.42 9.69 -17.99
C ALA A 172 3.63 8.78 -18.28
N ARG A 173 3.88 8.54 -19.56
CA ARG A 173 5.20 8.07 -20.01
C ARG A 173 6.25 9.11 -19.66
N SER A 174 7.28 8.72 -18.93
CA SER A 174 8.37 9.59 -18.51
C SER A 174 9.67 9.21 -19.18
N SER A 175 10.42 10.22 -19.62
CA SER A 175 11.72 10.05 -20.26
C SER A 175 12.77 10.91 -19.57
N SER A 176 13.98 10.43 -19.51
CA SER A 176 15.16 11.10 -18.98
C SER A 176 16.11 11.43 -20.12
N LYS A 177 16.62 12.65 -20.16
CA LYS A 177 17.70 13.02 -21.06
C LYS A 177 19.00 12.43 -20.53
N VAL A 178 19.80 11.86 -21.43
CA VAL A 178 21.04 11.20 -21.08
C VAL A 178 22.14 11.72 -22.01
N THR A 179 23.29 12.04 -21.46
CA THR A 179 24.50 12.37 -22.26
C THR A 179 25.56 11.32 -21.96
N ARG A 180 26.08 10.67 -22.99
CA ARG A 180 27.22 9.74 -22.89
C ARG A 180 28.28 10.12 -23.88
N ASN A 181 29.49 10.38 -23.40
CA ASN A 181 30.63 10.79 -24.25
C ASN A 181 30.31 11.99 -25.18
N GLY A 182 29.52 12.95 -24.67
CA GLY A 182 29.11 14.13 -25.42
C GLY A 182 27.96 13.92 -26.41
N VAL A 183 27.41 12.72 -26.51
CA VAL A 183 26.22 12.42 -27.33
C VAL A 183 24.98 12.45 -26.45
N GLU A 184 23.99 13.27 -26.82
CA GLU A 184 22.72 13.36 -26.14
C GLU A 184 21.73 12.31 -26.70
N ASP A 185 21.00 11.66 -25.81
CA ASP A 185 19.93 10.69 -26.08
C ASP A 185 18.76 10.88 -25.09
N VAL A 186 17.64 10.25 -25.37
CA VAL A 186 16.45 10.27 -24.52
C VAL A 186 15.99 8.85 -24.23
N GLU A 187 16.11 8.42 -22.99
CA GLU A 187 15.68 7.10 -22.53
C GLU A 187 14.34 7.19 -21.80
N VAL A 188 13.44 6.26 -22.10
CA VAL A 188 12.19 6.12 -21.34
C VAL A 188 12.50 5.48 -20.00
N VAL A 189 12.13 6.13 -18.91
CA VAL A 189 12.39 5.67 -17.54
C VAL A 189 11.15 5.12 -16.85
N GLU A 190 9.96 5.47 -17.35
CA GLU A 190 8.69 4.91 -16.92
C GLU A 190 7.70 4.87 -18.07
N PRO A 191 6.99 3.76 -18.31
CA PRO A 191 5.98 3.67 -19.35
C PRO A 191 4.69 4.39 -18.93
N LEU A 192 3.82 4.69 -19.91
CA LEU A 192 2.44 5.05 -19.61
C LEU A 192 1.79 3.88 -18.87
N THR A 193 1.24 4.15 -17.70
CA THR A 193 0.70 3.12 -16.82
C THR A 193 -0.71 3.49 -16.35
N ASN A 194 -1.59 2.51 -16.42
CA ASN A 194 -2.94 2.57 -15.89
C ASN A 194 -3.01 1.77 -14.59
N TYR A 195 -3.67 2.33 -13.59
CA TYR A 195 -3.88 1.76 -12.26
C TYR A 195 -5.37 1.75 -11.94
N THR A 196 -5.92 0.59 -11.68
CA THR A 196 -7.32 0.39 -11.28
C THR A 196 -7.38 -0.28 -9.92
N VAL A 197 -8.18 0.24 -9.03
CA VAL A 197 -8.50 -0.34 -7.72
C VAL A 197 -10.00 -0.31 -7.52
N ALA A 198 -10.61 -1.42 -7.17
CA ALA A 198 -12.02 -1.46 -6.80
C ALA A 198 -12.24 -2.32 -5.56
N ARG A 199 -12.97 -1.80 -4.60
CA ARG A 199 -13.38 -2.48 -3.38
C ARG A 199 -14.87 -2.33 -3.14
N VAL A 200 -15.51 -3.43 -2.79
CA VAL A 200 -16.90 -3.47 -2.34
C VAL A 200 -16.96 -4.21 -1.03
N GLN A 201 -17.67 -3.66 -0.06
CA GLN A 201 -17.83 -4.26 1.26
C GLN A 201 -19.26 -4.09 1.74
N LYS A 202 -19.82 -5.13 2.33
CA LYS A 202 -21.16 -5.12 2.92
C LYS A 202 -21.09 -5.46 4.39
N ASN A 203 -21.72 -4.61 5.20
CA ASN A 203 -21.86 -4.81 6.63
C ASN A 203 -23.34 -5.09 6.96
N TRP A 204 -23.63 -6.26 7.57
CA TRP A 204 -24.96 -6.63 8.02
C TRP A 204 -25.06 -6.43 9.53
N LYS A 205 -25.71 -5.33 9.94
CA LYS A 205 -25.98 -4.98 11.34
C LYS A 205 -24.75 -5.04 12.26
N GLY A 206 -23.57 -4.85 11.71
CA GLY A 206 -22.32 -4.89 12.46
C GLY A 206 -21.83 -6.25 12.94
N ASN A 207 -22.53 -7.35 12.60
CA ASN A 207 -22.13 -8.70 13.01
C ASN A 207 -21.43 -9.48 11.90
N THR A 208 -21.80 -9.22 10.66
CA THR A 208 -21.23 -9.88 9.49
C THR A 208 -20.68 -8.83 8.55
N LEU A 209 -19.45 -8.99 8.14
CA LEU A 209 -18.77 -8.15 7.16
C LEU A 209 -18.24 -9.05 6.06
N LEU A 210 -18.57 -8.74 4.83
CA LEU A 210 -18.06 -9.42 3.64
C LEU A 210 -17.60 -8.36 2.66
N GLY A 211 -16.40 -8.50 2.18
CA GLY A 211 -15.80 -7.60 1.22
C GLY A 211 -15.01 -8.32 0.14
N GLY A 212 -14.72 -7.58 -0.92
CA GLY A 212 -13.82 -8.00 -1.96
C GLY A 212 -13.10 -6.80 -2.54
N MET A 213 -11.88 -7.01 -3.01
CA MET A 213 -11.03 -6.01 -3.64
C MET A 213 -10.35 -6.60 -4.85
N VAL A 214 -10.20 -5.78 -5.88
CA VAL A 214 -9.39 -6.09 -7.05
C VAL A 214 -8.46 -4.93 -7.34
N THR A 215 -7.27 -5.22 -7.81
CA THR A 215 -6.34 -4.22 -8.34
C THR A 215 -5.79 -4.67 -9.68
N SER A 216 -5.50 -3.72 -10.55
CA SER A 216 -4.88 -3.98 -11.85
C SER A 216 -3.88 -2.88 -12.18
N VAL A 217 -2.72 -3.26 -12.64
CA VAL A 217 -1.68 -2.38 -13.19
C VAL A 217 -1.37 -2.82 -14.60
N ASN A 218 -1.48 -1.90 -15.56
CA ASN A 218 -1.23 -2.17 -16.97
C ASN A 218 -0.23 -1.17 -17.52
N ARG A 219 0.91 -1.65 -18.02
CA ARG A 219 2.02 -0.84 -18.55
C ARG A 219 2.10 -0.95 -20.06
N ALA A 220 2.16 0.18 -20.74
CA ALA A 220 2.40 0.27 -22.17
C ALA A 220 3.93 0.19 -22.44
N LEU A 221 4.49 -1.01 -22.35
CA LEU A 221 5.91 -1.25 -22.57
C LEU A 221 6.20 -1.23 -24.07
N ASP A 222 6.93 -0.22 -24.53
CA ASP A 222 7.32 0.03 -25.91
C ASP A 222 8.85 -0.02 -26.14
N GLN A 223 9.61 -0.29 -25.07
CA GLN A 223 11.06 -0.38 -25.09
C GLN A 223 11.51 -1.79 -24.64
N PRO A 224 12.35 -2.49 -25.41
CA PRO A 224 12.79 -3.84 -25.06
C PRO A 224 13.46 -3.93 -23.68
N TYR A 225 14.27 -2.94 -23.31
CA TYR A 225 14.95 -2.92 -22.01
C TYR A 225 13.97 -2.75 -20.83
N LEU A 226 12.83 -2.07 -21.03
CA LEU A 226 11.77 -1.99 -20.03
C LEU A 226 10.96 -3.27 -19.96
N GLU A 227 10.73 -3.96 -21.08
CA GLU A 227 10.05 -5.25 -21.11
C GLU A 227 10.80 -6.31 -20.29
N ASP A 228 12.14 -6.29 -20.32
CA ASP A 228 12.97 -7.21 -19.54
C ASP A 228 13.15 -6.78 -18.07
N PHE A 229 12.77 -5.56 -17.74
CA PHE A 229 12.95 -4.98 -16.41
C PHE A 229 11.66 -5.00 -15.58
N MET A 230 10.49 -4.77 -16.17
CA MET A 230 9.21 -4.67 -15.47
C MET A 230 8.14 -5.60 -16.04
N VAL A 231 7.22 -6.01 -15.19
CA VAL A 231 6.03 -6.77 -15.62
C VAL A 231 5.09 -5.87 -16.42
N ARG A 232 4.47 -6.42 -17.46
CA ARG A 232 3.53 -5.70 -18.30
C ARG A 232 2.18 -5.51 -17.60
N ASN A 233 1.68 -6.58 -16.99
CA ASN A 233 0.38 -6.59 -16.33
C ASN A 233 0.51 -7.25 -14.96
N ALA A 234 -0.06 -6.62 -13.94
CA ALA A 234 -0.21 -7.19 -12.61
C ALA A 234 -1.69 -7.10 -12.19
N PHE A 235 -2.24 -8.20 -11.74
CA PHE A 235 -3.61 -8.30 -11.25
C PHE A 235 -3.61 -8.93 -9.87
N THR A 236 -4.37 -8.34 -8.94
CA THR A 236 -4.63 -8.96 -7.63
C THR A 236 -6.11 -8.95 -7.33
N ALA A 237 -6.56 -10.00 -6.63
CA ALA A 237 -7.92 -10.10 -6.12
C ALA A 237 -7.88 -10.57 -4.67
N GLY A 238 -8.79 -10.06 -3.84
CA GLY A 238 -8.90 -10.44 -2.45
C GLY A 238 -10.35 -10.50 -1.99
N ILE A 239 -10.60 -11.33 -1.00
CA ILE A 239 -11.87 -11.45 -0.29
C ILE A 239 -11.62 -11.37 1.21
N ASP A 240 -12.46 -10.63 1.93
CA ASP A 240 -12.45 -10.51 3.38
C ASP A 240 -13.81 -10.85 3.96
N PHE A 241 -13.82 -11.64 5.03
CA PHE A 241 -15.02 -12.06 5.73
C PHE A 241 -14.80 -12.03 7.22
N THR A 242 -15.63 -11.30 7.95
CA THR A 242 -15.62 -11.28 9.41
C THR A 242 -17.02 -11.60 9.94
N GLN A 243 -17.13 -12.56 10.84
CA GLN A 243 -18.36 -12.92 11.50
C GLN A 243 -18.19 -12.88 13.02
N TYR A 244 -19.09 -12.16 13.70
CA TYR A 244 -19.17 -12.13 15.15
C TYR A 244 -20.33 -12.99 15.68
N PHE A 245 -20.09 -13.66 16.83
CA PHE A 245 -21.04 -14.55 17.49
C PHE A 245 -21.22 -14.14 18.95
N LYS A 246 -22.33 -14.57 19.57
CA LYS A 246 -22.65 -14.39 20.99
C LYS A 246 -22.41 -12.95 21.49
N ASN A 247 -23.15 -11.99 20.93
CA ASN A 247 -22.98 -10.57 21.26
C ASN A 247 -21.55 -10.06 21.04
N ARG A 248 -20.94 -10.48 19.93
CA ARG A 248 -19.57 -10.12 19.52
C ARG A 248 -18.45 -10.62 20.45
N LEU A 249 -18.75 -11.65 21.26
CA LEU A 249 -17.77 -12.24 22.16
C LEU A 249 -16.76 -13.12 21.40
N TYR A 250 -17.21 -13.85 20.39
CA TYR A 250 -16.39 -14.68 19.53
C TYR A 250 -16.42 -14.15 18.11
N TYR A 251 -15.35 -14.37 17.38
CA TYR A 251 -15.25 -13.98 15.98
C TYR A 251 -14.43 -14.97 15.16
N ILE A 252 -14.74 -15.01 13.89
CA ILE A 252 -13.91 -15.54 12.82
C ILE A 252 -13.64 -14.42 11.84
N ASP A 253 -12.39 -14.28 11.43
CA ASP A 253 -11.92 -13.28 10.46
C ASP A 253 -11.02 -13.99 9.44
N VAL A 254 -11.39 -13.89 8.17
CA VAL A 254 -10.72 -14.58 7.07
C VAL A 254 -10.40 -13.57 5.99
N LYS A 255 -9.16 -13.60 5.51
CA LYS A 255 -8.75 -12.91 4.28
C LYS A 255 -8.03 -13.86 3.35
N GLY A 256 -8.40 -13.82 2.10
CA GLY A 256 -7.71 -14.56 1.04
C GLY A 256 -7.37 -13.63 -0.10
N MET A 257 -6.19 -13.77 -0.67
CA MET A 257 -5.66 -12.96 -1.76
C MET A 257 -5.05 -13.85 -2.83
N LEU A 258 -5.19 -13.41 -4.07
CA LEU A 258 -4.58 -14.01 -5.26
C LEU A 258 -3.83 -12.91 -6.02
N SER A 259 -2.65 -13.21 -6.51
CA SER A 259 -1.91 -12.34 -7.44
C SER A 259 -1.56 -13.08 -8.72
N SER A 260 -1.50 -12.35 -9.82
CA SER A 260 -1.10 -12.85 -11.13
C SER A 260 -0.36 -11.76 -11.90
N LEU A 261 0.91 -11.99 -12.16
CA LEU A 261 1.80 -11.07 -12.87
C LEU A 261 2.19 -11.67 -14.21
N HIS A 262 2.21 -10.86 -15.25
CA HIS A 262 2.58 -11.26 -16.61
C HIS A 262 3.61 -10.31 -17.20
N GLY A 263 4.67 -10.86 -17.79
CA GLY A 263 5.76 -10.09 -18.38
C GLY A 263 6.65 -10.91 -19.31
N SER A 264 7.78 -10.35 -19.70
CA SER A 264 8.81 -11.09 -20.41
C SER A 264 9.45 -12.14 -19.48
N ALA A 265 10.16 -13.09 -20.06
CA ALA A 265 10.94 -14.06 -19.28
C ALA A 265 12.02 -13.35 -18.42
N GLY A 266 12.61 -12.27 -18.92
CA GLY A 266 13.58 -11.45 -18.17
C GLY A 266 12.96 -10.81 -16.93
N ALA A 267 11.82 -10.14 -17.09
CA ALA A 267 11.09 -9.50 -15.97
C ALA A 267 10.67 -10.50 -14.89
N ILE A 268 10.12 -11.65 -15.29
CA ILE A 268 9.70 -12.69 -14.33
C ILE A 268 10.91 -13.35 -13.64
N THR A 269 12.03 -13.51 -14.37
CA THR A 269 13.27 -14.01 -13.75
C THR A 269 13.83 -13.00 -12.73
N ALA A 270 13.75 -11.69 -13.02
CA ALA A 270 14.15 -10.65 -12.09
C ALA A 270 13.30 -10.70 -10.80
N LEU A 271 11.98 -10.91 -10.92
CA LEU A 271 11.10 -11.09 -9.75
C LEU A 271 11.45 -12.32 -8.93
N GLN A 272 11.67 -13.49 -9.58
CA GLN A 272 12.08 -14.71 -8.88
C GLN A 272 13.38 -14.52 -8.07
N ASN A 273 14.30 -13.69 -8.56
CA ASN A 273 15.57 -13.36 -7.90
C ASN A 273 15.47 -12.16 -6.93
N SER A 274 14.32 -11.50 -6.86
CA SER A 274 14.13 -10.34 -5.97
C SER A 274 14.20 -10.74 -4.50
N VAL A 275 14.43 -9.77 -3.61
CA VAL A 275 14.48 -9.98 -2.17
C VAL A 275 13.16 -10.55 -1.63
N ALA A 276 12.03 -10.15 -2.20
CA ALA A 276 10.71 -10.61 -1.78
C ALA A 276 10.49 -12.11 -2.05
N HIS A 277 11.00 -12.62 -3.16
CA HIS A 277 10.78 -14.01 -3.58
C HIS A 277 11.96 -14.93 -3.27
N TYR A 278 13.16 -14.49 -3.56
CA TYR A 278 14.45 -15.13 -3.27
C TYR A 278 14.49 -16.65 -3.59
N TYR A 279 14.11 -17.02 -4.85
CA TYR A 279 14.04 -18.41 -5.31
C TYR A 279 15.40 -19.11 -5.34
N GLN A 280 16.50 -18.38 -5.42
CA GLN A 280 17.88 -18.88 -5.44
C GLN A 280 18.43 -19.25 -4.05
N ARG A 281 17.64 -19.13 -2.97
CA ARG A 281 18.10 -19.53 -1.64
C ARG A 281 18.36 -21.04 -1.55
N ALA A 282 19.39 -21.43 -0.81
CA ALA A 282 19.78 -22.83 -0.69
C ALA A 282 18.68 -23.76 -0.11
N SER A 283 17.83 -23.22 0.78
CA SER A 283 16.73 -23.96 1.40
C SER A 283 15.55 -24.26 0.45
N SER A 284 15.50 -23.64 -0.72
CA SER A 284 14.43 -23.83 -1.70
C SER A 284 14.75 -24.85 -2.79
N ALA A 285 15.98 -25.38 -2.83
CA ALA A 285 16.49 -26.18 -3.96
C ALA A 285 15.63 -27.40 -4.31
N ASP A 286 14.90 -27.96 -3.34
CA ASP A 286 14.13 -29.21 -3.54
C ASP A 286 12.73 -28.97 -4.13
N TYR A 287 12.13 -27.76 -3.99
CA TYR A 287 10.74 -27.48 -4.41
C TYR A 287 10.57 -26.20 -5.19
N LEU A 288 11.53 -25.30 -5.14
CA LEU A 288 11.47 -23.97 -5.74
C LEU A 288 12.81 -23.64 -6.39
N GLY A 289 12.79 -23.39 -7.67
CA GLY A 289 13.97 -22.98 -8.44
C GLY A 289 13.64 -21.82 -9.36
N VAL A 290 14.67 -21.07 -9.75
CA VAL A 290 14.54 -20.03 -10.76
C VAL A 290 14.30 -20.66 -12.12
N ASP A 291 13.18 -20.34 -12.74
CA ASP A 291 12.84 -20.77 -14.10
C ASP A 291 12.96 -19.56 -15.03
N PRO A 292 14.04 -19.50 -15.86
CA PRO A 292 14.30 -18.38 -16.75
C PRO A 292 13.37 -18.33 -17.97
N THR A 293 12.52 -19.30 -18.17
CA THR A 293 11.57 -19.36 -19.31
C THR A 293 10.18 -18.89 -18.93
N ARG A 294 9.90 -18.75 -17.64
CA ARG A 294 8.60 -18.37 -17.10
C ARG A 294 8.23 -16.94 -17.50
N ARG A 295 6.98 -16.75 -17.93
CA ARG A 295 6.40 -15.46 -18.34
C ARG A 295 5.27 -14.96 -17.44
N SER A 296 4.96 -15.72 -16.40
CA SER A 296 3.96 -15.34 -15.39
C SER A 296 4.35 -15.82 -14.02
N LEU A 297 3.93 -15.07 -13.00
CA LEU A 297 4.07 -15.43 -11.60
C LEU A 297 2.71 -15.32 -10.95
N THR A 298 2.23 -16.41 -10.33
CA THR A 298 0.92 -16.46 -9.69
C THR A 298 1.06 -17.06 -8.30
N GLY A 299 0.35 -16.49 -7.35
CA GLY A 299 0.38 -16.99 -5.99
C GLY A 299 -0.83 -16.55 -5.17
N THR A 300 -0.88 -17.09 -3.96
CA THR A 300 -1.95 -16.82 -2.98
C THR A 300 -1.35 -16.47 -1.62
N GLY A 301 -2.05 -15.61 -0.90
CA GLY A 301 -1.74 -15.25 0.47
C GLY A 301 -3.00 -14.98 1.27
N GLY A 302 -2.89 -15.00 2.59
CA GLY A 302 -4.03 -14.70 3.42
C GLY A 302 -3.89 -15.19 4.85
N TYR A 303 -4.98 -15.08 5.60
CA TYR A 303 -5.05 -15.61 6.96
C TYR A 303 -6.45 -16.09 7.34
N VAL A 304 -6.50 -16.95 8.33
CA VAL A 304 -7.69 -17.31 9.08
C VAL A 304 -7.43 -17.01 10.56
N LYS A 305 -8.24 -16.15 11.14
CA LYS A 305 -8.16 -15.78 12.55
C LYS A 305 -9.45 -16.13 13.26
N VAL A 306 -9.35 -16.84 14.38
CA VAL A 306 -10.46 -17.14 15.27
C VAL A 306 -10.12 -16.64 16.66
N GLY A 307 -11.11 -16.12 17.38
CA GLY A 307 -10.80 -15.61 18.70
C GLY A 307 -12.01 -15.27 19.56
N ARG A 308 -11.69 -14.93 20.80
CA ARG A 308 -12.60 -14.39 21.78
C ARG A 308 -12.11 -13.02 22.21
N LYS A 309 -13.02 -12.03 22.20
CA LYS A 309 -12.72 -10.63 22.53
C LYS A 309 -13.89 -10.05 23.35
N GLY A 310 -13.56 -9.26 24.37
CA GLY A 310 -14.58 -8.56 25.16
C GLY A 310 -14.18 -8.40 26.63
N ASN A 311 -15.14 -8.10 27.50
CA ASN A 311 -14.92 -7.91 28.95
C ASN A 311 -14.73 -9.24 29.72
N ALA A 312 -14.38 -10.30 29.06
CA ALA A 312 -14.10 -11.58 29.69
C ALA A 312 -12.70 -11.58 30.34
N LYS A 313 -12.54 -12.37 31.38
CA LYS A 313 -11.23 -12.56 32.04
C LYS A 313 -10.18 -13.14 31.08
N TRP A 314 -10.61 -14.01 30.15
CA TRP A 314 -9.74 -14.60 29.14
C TRP A 314 -10.14 -14.11 27.76
N ASN A 315 -9.22 -13.51 27.05
CA ASN A 315 -9.30 -13.26 25.61
C ASN A 315 -8.21 -14.06 24.93
N PHE A 316 -8.49 -14.59 23.75
CA PHE A 316 -7.52 -15.33 22.96
C PHE A 316 -7.78 -15.13 21.48
N SER A 317 -6.75 -15.26 20.68
CA SER A 317 -6.86 -15.38 19.24
C SER A 317 -5.83 -16.36 18.70
N GLU A 318 -6.23 -17.10 17.71
CA GLU A 318 -5.41 -17.99 16.91
C GLU A 318 -5.43 -17.51 15.48
N THR A 319 -4.28 -17.29 14.89
CA THR A 319 -4.12 -16.78 13.53
C THR A 319 -3.21 -17.71 12.75
N PHE A 320 -3.73 -18.27 11.66
CA PHE A 320 -2.95 -19.02 10.68
C PHE A 320 -2.80 -18.15 9.43
N THR A 321 -1.57 -17.84 9.05
CA THR A 321 -1.22 -17.00 7.90
C THR A 321 -0.40 -17.80 6.90
N TRP A 322 -0.67 -17.62 5.60
CA TRP A 322 0.12 -18.22 4.53
C TRP A 322 0.46 -17.20 3.45
N SER A 323 1.59 -17.42 2.80
CA SER A 323 2.01 -16.71 1.60
C SER A 323 2.75 -17.71 0.70
N SER A 324 2.24 -17.96 -0.49
CA SER A 324 2.86 -18.88 -1.43
C SER A 324 4.06 -18.24 -2.14
N PRO A 325 5.01 -19.03 -2.68
CA PRO A 325 6.23 -18.50 -3.29
C PRO A 325 6.02 -17.49 -4.42
N GLY A 326 4.98 -17.68 -5.22
CA GLY A 326 4.68 -16.81 -6.37
C GLY A 326 3.73 -15.66 -6.06
N PHE A 327 3.37 -15.44 -4.79
CA PHE A 327 2.48 -14.36 -4.39
C PHE A 327 3.22 -13.02 -4.44
N ASP A 328 2.66 -12.02 -5.13
CA ASP A 328 3.26 -10.68 -5.23
C ASP A 328 2.18 -9.59 -5.27
N LEU A 329 2.36 -8.57 -4.42
CA LEU A 329 1.49 -7.39 -4.34
C LEU A 329 2.21 -6.11 -4.78
N ASN A 330 3.53 -6.12 -4.99
CA ASN A 330 4.36 -4.92 -5.04
C ASN A 330 4.12 -4.00 -6.24
N ASP A 331 3.43 -4.44 -7.28
CA ASP A 331 3.06 -3.56 -8.41
C ASP A 331 2.04 -2.48 -8.01
N MET A 332 1.07 -2.82 -7.16
CA MET A 332 0.04 -1.88 -6.68
C MET A 332 0.00 -1.77 -5.16
N GLY A 333 0.43 -2.79 -4.48
CA GLY A 333 0.45 -2.93 -3.03
C GLY A 333 1.83 -2.78 -2.43
N TYR A 334 1.98 -3.37 -1.25
CA TYR A 334 3.23 -3.44 -0.52
C TYR A 334 3.32 -4.78 0.20
N MET A 335 4.43 -5.49 0.03
CA MET A 335 4.76 -6.69 0.78
C MET A 335 6.28 -6.84 0.89
N LYS A 336 6.76 -7.55 1.91
CA LYS A 336 8.18 -7.75 2.17
C LYS A 336 8.69 -9.10 1.68
N GLU A 337 7.98 -10.18 1.99
CA GLU A 337 8.45 -11.54 1.74
C GLU A 337 7.32 -12.50 1.41
N THR A 338 7.66 -13.63 0.81
CA THR A 338 6.75 -14.71 0.44
C THR A 338 7.24 -16.04 0.98
N ASP A 339 6.49 -17.10 0.68
CA ASP A 339 6.87 -18.48 0.94
C ASP A 339 7.01 -18.77 2.43
N TYR A 340 5.95 -18.48 3.18
CA TYR A 340 5.88 -18.80 4.60
C TYR A 340 4.50 -19.29 5.03
N LEU A 341 4.51 -20.10 6.08
CA LEU A 341 3.34 -20.45 6.89
C LEU A 341 3.64 -20.00 8.32
N MET A 342 2.74 -19.26 8.91
CA MET A 342 2.90 -18.75 10.27
C MET A 342 1.65 -19.07 11.08
N ASN A 343 1.87 -19.52 12.30
CA ASN A 343 0.83 -19.70 13.30
C ASN A 343 1.12 -18.80 14.50
N GLU A 344 0.13 -18.00 14.92
CA GLU A 344 0.25 -17.07 16.03
C GLU A 344 -0.90 -17.30 17.01
N THR A 345 -0.55 -17.63 18.25
CA THR A 345 -1.49 -17.77 19.37
C THR A 345 -1.30 -16.60 20.33
N GLU A 346 -2.35 -15.82 20.54
CA GLU A 346 -2.38 -14.72 21.50
C GLU A 346 -3.35 -15.05 22.65
N ILE A 347 -2.86 -14.99 23.89
CA ILE A 347 -3.69 -15.17 25.08
C ILE A 347 -3.52 -13.95 25.97
N MET A 348 -4.63 -13.31 26.31
CA MET A 348 -4.68 -12.13 27.18
C MET A 348 -5.53 -12.37 28.41
N TYR A 349 -4.95 -12.16 29.57
CA TYR A 349 -5.65 -12.21 30.86
C TYR A 349 -5.41 -10.89 31.62
N PRO A 350 -6.41 -10.02 31.77
CA PRO A 350 -6.25 -8.78 32.53
C PRO A 350 -6.17 -9.08 34.04
N ILE A 351 -5.03 -8.80 34.63
CA ILE A 351 -4.83 -8.87 36.07
C ILE A 351 -5.20 -7.50 36.65
N SER A 352 -6.33 -7.40 37.34
CA SER A 352 -6.70 -6.21 38.10
C SER A 352 -6.37 -6.44 39.57
N GLY A 353 -5.26 -5.84 40.04
CA GLY A 353 -4.88 -5.81 41.44
C GLY A 353 -4.94 -4.39 42.02
N ARG A 354 -5.41 -4.21 43.25
CA ARG A 354 -5.11 -2.99 43.99
C ARG A 354 -3.66 -3.08 44.43
N TYR A 355 -2.81 -2.26 43.86
CA TYR A 355 -1.47 -2.09 44.38
C TYR A 355 -1.55 -1.26 45.69
N SER A 356 -1.39 -1.89 46.85
CA SER A 356 -1.24 -1.22 48.12
C SER A 356 0.26 -1.01 48.44
N GLY A 357 0.92 -0.24 47.59
CA GLY A 357 2.31 0.15 47.83
C GLY A 357 2.38 1.45 48.61
N THR A 358 3.21 1.48 49.64
CA THR A 358 3.46 2.59 50.56
C THR A 358 4.44 3.66 50.02
N THR A 359 4.52 3.85 48.71
CA THR A 359 5.31 4.94 48.13
C THR A 359 4.40 5.98 47.47
N PRO A 360 4.54 7.28 47.88
CA PRO A 360 3.71 8.34 47.36
C PRO A 360 4.22 8.82 45.99
N LEU A 361 3.79 8.16 44.92
CA LEU A 361 3.80 8.79 43.60
C LEU A 361 2.40 9.39 43.38
N PRO A 362 2.30 10.64 42.93
CA PRO A 362 1.00 11.28 42.69
C PRO A 362 0.38 10.72 41.40
N CYS A 363 -0.32 9.59 41.56
CA CYS A 363 -1.15 9.07 40.50
C CYS A 363 -2.61 9.38 40.83
N PRO A 364 -3.35 10.10 40.00
CA PRO A 364 -4.77 10.35 40.25
C PRO A 364 -5.51 9.03 40.31
N LYS A 365 -6.44 8.93 41.28
CA LYS A 365 -7.28 7.76 41.62
C LYS A 365 -7.97 7.15 40.40
N ARG A 366 -7.28 6.39 39.58
CA ARG A 366 -7.84 5.46 38.59
C ARG A 366 -6.87 4.31 38.38
N ILE A 367 -7.32 3.14 38.78
CA ILE A 367 -6.98 1.77 38.40
C ILE A 367 -5.73 1.66 37.50
N CYS A 368 -4.56 1.41 38.08
CA CYS A 368 -3.43 0.83 37.35
C CYS A 368 -3.68 -0.67 37.20
N GLY A 369 -4.24 -1.09 36.07
CA GLY A 369 -4.25 -2.49 35.67
C GLY A 369 -2.90 -2.86 35.05
N ILE A 370 -2.21 -3.83 35.62
CA ILE A 370 -1.09 -4.48 34.92
C ILE A 370 -1.72 -5.48 33.95
N THR A 371 -1.59 -5.24 32.66
CA THR A 371 -1.95 -6.21 31.63
C THR A 371 -0.69 -7.01 31.32
N ALA A 372 -0.65 -8.26 31.75
CA ALA A 372 0.36 -9.20 31.29
C ALA A 372 -0.13 -9.79 29.95
N VAL A 373 0.58 -9.51 28.88
CA VAL A 373 0.38 -10.15 27.57
C VAL A 373 1.38 -11.29 27.49
N LEU A 374 0.90 -12.52 27.52
CA LEU A 374 1.73 -13.68 27.21
C LEU A 374 1.64 -13.92 25.70
N LEU A 375 2.59 -13.41 24.94
CA LEU A 375 2.78 -13.75 23.55
C LEU A 375 3.49 -15.10 23.47
N LEU A 376 2.75 -16.14 23.18
CA LEU A 376 3.32 -17.41 22.74
C LEU A 376 3.38 -17.37 21.19
N ALA A 377 4.42 -16.75 20.66
CA ALA A 377 4.78 -16.91 19.26
C ALA A 377 5.37 -18.31 19.10
N THR A 378 4.63 -19.21 18.53
CA THR A 378 5.13 -20.53 18.16
C THR A 378 5.24 -20.65 16.66
N THR A 379 6.49 -20.64 16.20
CA THR A 379 7.02 -21.45 15.11
C THR A 379 6.72 -20.96 13.70
N LEU A 380 7.74 -20.32 13.14
CA LEU A 380 8.00 -20.33 11.70
C LEU A 380 8.20 -21.78 11.27
N LEU A 381 7.20 -22.43 10.71
CA LEU A 381 7.35 -23.69 10.02
C LEU A 381 7.71 -23.36 8.56
N CYS A 382 9.00 -23.32 8.26
CA CYS A 382 9.44 -23.53 6.88
C CYS A 382 9.06 -24.98 6.50
N VAL A 383 7.95 -25.16 5.82
CA VAL A 383 7.56 -26.47 5.30
C VAL A 383 8.29 -26.69 3.99
N GLY A 384 9.44 -27.36 4.07
CA GLY A 384 9.89 -28.17 2.97
C GLY A 384 9.01 -29.42 2.91
N LYS A 385 8.34 -29.61 1.78
CA LYS A 385 7.49 -30.76 1.39
C LYS A 385 6.14 -30.94 2.08
N VAL A 386 5.08 -30.57 1.39
CA VAL A 386 3.96 -31.46 1.12
C VAL A 386 3.90 -31.65 -0.39
#